data_401aaad0657aab5c27aea88ffdd0c893
#
_entry.id   401aaad0657aab5c27aea88ffdd0c893
#
_cell.length_a   1.000
_cell.length_b   1.000
_cell.length_c   1.000
_cell.angle_alpha   90.00
_cell.angle_beta   90.00
_cell.angle_gamma   90.00
#
_symmetry.space_group_name_H-M   'P 1'
#
loop_
_entity.id
_entity.type
_entity.pdbx_description
1 polymer ?
#
loop_
_entity_poly.entity_id
_entity_poly.type
_entity_poly.pdbx_seq_one_letter_code
_entity_poly.pdbx_strand_id
1 'polypeptide(L)'
;MAQRVLIDFGSQLDSVDTFLRQSDSIDVTCSDTTIRRMRQFVFKHPAISEIGIVTPKGELVCNSFGVLAPPMFIEEPPKKRGLRYHGPIISEFLQVSAFVLARTRHDGYEINALLPTDWINDLLHLSKYSELDYIAIVDSGSGVPIFLQGRYSLPLGHSLFPSSQSSAFEGEFDDKSRKFMYIQPFKNVPQLSVIVSKSTRRIFTPSPIWLVVLCLMYVISWVGLVLLLNYYDQRLLSSRVLLLSAINRDELFNVYQPLVDAHSQNIVGAEVLIRWMHPLEGELGPAYFVPEAERDGTILEMSLYQIDRAISDLRPILVANSNFKVSFNVNGFLLGCPSYIKKLCEAKEVFPRLTIELTERDMLSQAKIKSVLHQLVDLGVEIAIDDFGTGYCGLQYLQSFPIDLLKIDQSFVASIGLDNLQSPVLNAVIEMAEKLGKKLIAEGVETELQAKYLKVRGVSVHQGWYYFKALRIDAFKNQLALGE
;
A
#
# COMPACT_ATOMS: atom_id res chain seq x y z
N MET A 1 -22.39 -9.32 14.49
CA MET A 1 -22.03 -8.81 13.18
C MET A 1 -22.25 -7.32 13.07
N ALA A 2 -23.44 -6.78 13.29
CA ALA A 2 -23.69 -5.33 13.35
C ALA A 2 -22.76 -4.60 14.33
N GLN A 3 -22.49 -5.19 15.50
CA GLN A 3 -21.50 -4.63 16.44
C GLN A 3 -20.08 -4.52 15.86
N ARG A 4 -19.69 -5.42 14.99
CA ARG A 4 -18.36 -5.37 14.34
C ARG A 4 -18.30 -4.23 13.34
N VAL A 5 -19.33 -4.05 12.53
CA VAL A 5 -19.46 -2.89 11.63
C VAL A 5 -19.45 -1.57 12.42
N LEU A 6 -20.15 -1.52 13.54
CA LEU A 6 -20.16 -0.35 14.42
C LEU A 6 -18.81 -0.06 15.06
N ILE A 7 -18.05 -1.10 15.44
CA ILE A 7 -16.71 -0.94 15.99
C ILE A 7 -15.76 -0.46 14.89
N ASP A 8 -15.77 -1.10 13.72
CA ASP A 8 -14.84 -0.81 12.64
C ASP A 8 -15.07 0.61 12.07
N PHE A 9 -16.31 0.94 11.73
CA PHE A 9 -16.65 2.26 11.19
C PHE A 9 -16.78 3.33 12.28
N GLY A 10 -17.40 2.98 13.43
CA GLY A 10 -17.61 3.89 14.54
C GLY A 10 -16.30 4.39 15.14
N SER A 11 -15.29 3.53 15.29
CA SER A 11 -13.98 3.93 15.81
C SER A 11 -13.29 4.99 14.93
N GLN A 12 -13.51 4.93 13.63
CA GLN A 12 -12.99 5.92 12.70
C GLN A 12 -13.76 7.24 12.80
N LEU A 13 -15.10 7.18 12.89
CA LEU A 13 -15.91 8.37 13.14
C LEU A 13 -15.53 9.04 14.47
N ASP A 14 -15.28 8.25 15.52
CA ASP A 14 -14.86 8.73 16.83
C ASP A 14 -13.50 9.43 16.79
N SER A 15 -12.57 8.89 16.01
CA SER A 15 -11.26 9.51 15.79
C SER A 15 -11.40 10.87 15.11
N VAL A 16 -12.24 10.95 14.06
CA VAL A 16 -12.52 12.20 13.35
C VAL A 16 -13.24 13.20 14.25
N ASP A 17 -14.27 12.76 15.01
CA ASP A 17 -14.99 13.64 15.95
C ASP A 17 -14.06 14.17 17.06
N THR A 18 -13.16 13.33 17.57
CA THR A 18 -12.18 13.74 18.58
C THR A 18 -11.29 14.85 18.05
N PHE A 19 -10.81 14.73 16.83
CA PHE A 19 -10.06 15.80 16.18
C PHE A 19 -10.89 17.07 15.99
N LEU A 20 -12.10 16.92 15.44
CA LEU A 20 -12.98 18.07 15.22
C LEU A 20 -13.36 18.78 16.52
N ARG A 21 -13.39 18.10 17.67
CA ARG A 21 -13.52 18.71 19.01
C ARG A 21 -12.28 19.50 19.41
N GLN A 22 -11.09 18.97 19.11
CA GLN A 22 -9.83 19.66 19.40
C GLN A 22 -9.62 20.87 18.48
N SER A 23 -10.33 20.94 17.36
CA SER A 23 -10.25 22.02 16.39
C SER A 23 -10.73 23.38 16.91
N ASP A 24 -11.44 23.42 18.04
CA ASP A 24 -11.80 24.69 18.69
C ASP A 24 -10.57 25.56 19.06
N SER A 25 -9.39 24.94 19.17
CA SER A 25 -8.10 25.60 19.37
C SER A 25 -7.32 25.94 18.09
N ILE A 26 -7.83 25.56 16.92
CA ILE A 26 -7.21 25.85 15.65
C ILE A 26 -7.49 27.31 15.25
N ASP A 27 -6.44 28.03 14.87
CA ASP A 27 -6.58 29.36 14.31
C ASP A 27 -7.30 29.31 12.95
N VAL A 28 -8.36 30.10 12.78
CA VAL A 28 -9.19 30.14 11.57
C VAL A 28 -8.65 31.13 10.52
N THR A 29 -7.51 31.76 10.76
CA THR A 29 -6.93 32.79 9.87
C THR A 29 -6.30 32.20 8.60
N CYS A 30 -6.38 30.90 8.37
CA CYS A 30 -5.78 30.23 7.22
C CYS A 30 -4.27 30.50 7.05
N SER A 31 -3.56 30.69 8.16
CA SER A 31 -2.11 30.89 8.16
C SER A 31 -1.37 29.62 7.70
N ASP A 32 -0.13 29.78 7.24
CA ASP A 32 0.73 28.63 6.86
C ASP A 32 0.87 27.61 7.99
N THR A 33 0.84 28.07 9.24
CA THR A 33 0.88 27.19 10.41
C THR A 33 -0.39 26.38 10.56
N THR A 34 -1.55 26.97 10.29
CA THR A 34 -2.85 26.30 10.32
C THR A 34 -2.94 25.26 9.22
N ILE A 35 -2.61 25.62 7.99
CA ILE A 35 -2.60 24.69 6.84
C ILE A 35 -1.63 23.53 7.09
N ARG A 36 -0.45 23.80 7.63
CA ARG A 36 0.53 22.77 7.97
C ARG A 36 0.00 21.81 9.06
N ARG A 37 -0.72 22.30 10.06
CA ARG A 37 -1.36 21.47 11.08
C ARG A 37 -2.46 20.58 10.47
N MET A 38 -3.30 21.12 9.59
CA MET A 38 -4.32 20.34 8.86
C MET A 38 -3.67 19.22 8.02
N ARG A 39 -2.59 19.51 7.29
CA ARG A 39 -1.83 18.50 6.54
C ARG A 39 -1.27 17.40 7.43
N GLN A 40 -0.66 17.76 8.55
CA GLN A 40 -0.12 16.79 9.49
C GLN A 40 -1.20 15.87 10.06
N PHE A 41 -2.41 16.40 10.23
CA PHE A 41 -3.52 15.60 10.70
C PHE A 41 -4.03 14.65 9.61
N VAL A 42 -4.26 15.13 8.40
CA VAL A 42 -4.62 14.29 7.24
C VAL A 42 -3.61 13.17 7.08
N PHE A 43 -2.33 13.45 7.16
CA PHE A 43 -1.28 12.44 7.05
C PHE A 43 -1.34 11.35 8.14
N LYS A 44 -1.77 11.70 9.34
CA LYS A 44 -1.91 10.74 10.47
C LYS A 44 -3.20 9.91 10.43
N HIS A 45 -4.19 10.34 9.67
CA HIS A 45 -5.50 9.72 9.62
C HIS A 45 -5.90 9.37 8.18
N PRO A 46 -5.58 8.15 7.71
CA PRO A 46 -5.81 7.73 6.31
C PRO A 46 -7.28 7.79 5.88
N ALA A 47 -8.20 7.81 6.84
CA ALA A 47 -9.63 7.97 6.58
C ALA A 47 -10.01 9.38 6.08
N ILE A 48 -9.14 10.40 6.30
CA ILE A 48 -9.42 11.80 5.97
C ILE A 48 -8.51 12.19 4.81
N SER A 49 -9.11 12.62 3.73
CA SER A 49 -8.36 13.11 2.56
C SER A 49 -8.16 14.63 2.56
N GLU A 50 -9.05 15.37 3.22
CA GLU A 50 -9.02 16.82 3.24
C GLU A 50 -9.63 17.35 4.53
N ILE A 51 -9.11 18.48 5.02
CA ILE A 51 -9.71 19.28 6.08
C ILE A 51 -9.89 20.69 5.57
N GLY A 52 -11.06 21.27 5.78
CA GLY A 52 -11.40 22.62 5.34
C GLY A 52 -11.93 23.50 6.47
N ILE A 53 -11.82 24.81 6.31
CA ILE A 53 -12.35 25.84 7.21
C ILE A 53 -13.42 26.63 6.46
N VAL A 54 -14.65 26.60 6.99
CA VAL A 54 -15.80 27.30 6.43
C VAL A 54 -16.17 28.46 7.35
N THR A 55 -16.39 29.63 6.76
CA THR A 55 -16.82 30.84 7.51
C THR A 55 -18.27 30.73 7.94
N PRO A 56 -18.72 31.58 8.91
CA PRO A 56 -20.13 31.67 9.27
C PRO A 56 -21.07 32.02 8.12
N LYS A 57 -20.55 32.53 7.00
CA LYS A 57 -21.29 32.83 5.78
C LYS A 57 -21.32 31.67 4.77
N GLY A 58 -20.79 30.50 5.13
CA GLY A 58 -20.79 29.32 4.26
C GLY A 58 -19.68 29.28 3.22
N GLU A 59 -18.65 30.09 3.38
CA GLU A 59 -17.53 30.16 2.43
C GLU A 59 -16.37 29.30 2.94
N LEU A 60 -15.93 28.33 2.14
CA LEU A 60 -14.67 27.60 2.36
C LEU A 60 -13.53 28.52 1.98
N VAL A 61 -12.73 28.92 2.97
CA VAL A 61 -11.65 29.90 2.80
C VAL A 61 -10.27 29.27 2.64
N CYS A 62 -10.07 28.11 3.23
CA CYS A 62 -8.86 27.31 3.05
C CYS A 62 -9.11 25.85 3.39
N ASN A 63 -8.22 25.01 2.89
CA ASN A 63 -8.20 23.59 3.19
C ASN A 63 -6.76 23.11 3.46
N SER A 64 -6.59 21.82 3.68
CA SER A 64 -5.27 21.20 3.89
C SER A 64 -4.32 21.35 2.69
N PHE A 65 -4.80 21.74 1.51
CA PHE A 65 -3.95 22.01 0.34
C PHE A 65 -3.48 23.48 0.29
N GLY A 66 -4.31 24.42 0.73
CA GLY A 66 -3.93 25.83 0.73
C GLY A 66 -5.09 26.78 1.01
N VAL A 67 -4.83 28.07 0.80
CA VAL A 67 -5.84 29.15 0.85
C VAL A 67 -6.58 29.18 -0.48
N LEU A 68 -7.91 29.30 -0.44
CA LEU A 68 -8.75 29.45 -1.61
C LEU A 68 -8.94 30.91 -1.97
N ALA A 69 -8.59 31.26 -3.19
CA ALA A 69 -8.79 32.61 -3.71
C ALA A 69 -9.34 32.53 -5.16
N PRO A 70 -10.64 32.79 -5.39
CA PRO A 70 -11.65 33.25 -4.42
C PRO A 70 -12.12 32.12 -3.48
N PRO A 71 -12.70 32.44 -2.31
CA PRO A 71 -13.36 31.48 -1.44
C PRO A 71 -14.54 30.82 -2.14
N MET A 72 -14.79 29.55 -1.82
CA MET A 72 -15.86 28.76 -2.43
C MET A 72 -17.07 28.71 -1.50
N PHE A 73 -18.25 29.12 -1.98
CA PHE A 73 -19.49 28.98 -1.20
C PHE A 73 -19.92 27.50 -1.19
N ILE A 74 -20.16 26.97 0.02
CA ILE A 74 -20.69 25.62 0.22
C ILE A 74 -22.12 25.71 0.76
N GLU A 75 -22.26 26.07 2.01
CA GLU A 75 -23.53 26.18 2.74
C GLU A 75 -23.30 26.89 4.07
N GLU A 76 -24.20 27.72 4.51
CA GLU A 76 -24.10 28.37 5.82
C GLU A 76 -24.11 27.33 6.97
N PRO A 77 -23.14 27.39 7.90
CA PRO A 77 -23.13 26.51 9.06
C PRO A 77 -24.40 26.70 9.92
N PRO A 78 -24.96 25.62 10.46
CA PRO A 78 -26.14 25.74 11.33
C PRO A 78 -25.82 26.48 12.61
N LYS A 79 -26.76 27.25 13.11
CA LYS A 79 -26.66 27.98 14.42
C LYS A 79 -26.48 27.02 15.59
N LYS A 80 -26.95 25.76 15.47
CA LYS A 80 -26.85 24.75 16.53
C LYS A 80 -25.50 24.08 16.43
N ARG A 81 -24.74 24.14 17.53
CA ARG A 81 -23.43 23.44 17.63
C ARG A 81 -23.63 21.93 17.58
N GLY A 82 -22.73 21.24 16.88
CA GLY A 82 -22.76 19.80 16.83
C GLY A 82 -21.94 19.26 15.65
N LEU A 83 -21.77 17.95 15.66
CA LEU A 83 -21.25 17.21 14.53
C LEU A 83 -22.40 16.96 13.56
N ARG A 84 -22.18 17.21 12.29
CA ARG A 84 -23.11 16.91 11.21
C ARG A 84 -22.39 16.23 10.06
N TYR A 85 -23.12 15.60 9.20
CA TYR A 85 -22.57 15.03 7.96
C TYR A 85 -23.21 15.67 6.74
N HIS A 86 -22.46 15.68 5.65
CA HIS A 86 -22.90 16.06 4.33
C HIS A 86 -22.43 15.05 3.31
N GLY A 87 -23.19 14.95 2.23
CA GLY A 87 -22.77 14.15 1.10
C GLY A 87 -23.69 12.99 0.77
N PRO A 88 -23.28 12.16 -0.21
CA PRO A 88 -21.98 12.26 -0.90
C PRO A 88 -21.86 13.53 -1.76
N ILE A 89 -20.66 14.12 -1.76
CA ILE A 89 -20.28 15.25 -2.59
C ILE A 89 -19.08 14.85 -3.49
N ILE A 90 -18.89 15.54 -4.59
CA ILE A 90 -17.66 15.41 -5.38
C ILE A 90 -16.72 16.53 -4.93
N SER A 91 -15.55 16.16 -4.37
CA SER A 91 -14.53 17.15 -4.05
C SER A 91 -13.99 17.77 -5.33
N GLU A 92 -14.02 19.09 -5.44
CA GLU A 92 -13.49 19.79 -6.60
C GLU A 92 -11.95 19.68 -6.71
N PHE A 93 -11.28 19.52 -5.56
CA PHE A 93 -9.82 19.41 -5.51
C PHE A 93 -9.32 18.00 -5.82
N LEU A 94 -10.01 16.99 -5.29
CA LEU A 94 -9.57 15.59 -5.41
C LEU A 94 -10.29 14.84 -6.53
N GLN A 95 -11.38 15.40 -7.07
CA GLN A 95 -12.23 14.78 -8.09
C GLN A 95 -12.76 13.39 -7.68
N VAL A 96 -12.93 13.19 -6.36
CA VAL A 96 -13.44 11.94 -5.78
C VAL A 96 -14.77 12.19 -5.07
N SER A 97 -15.63 11.18 -5.07
CA SER A 97 -16.84 11.17 -4.25
C SER A 97 -16.47 11.00 -2.78
N ALA A 98 -17.02 11.82 -1.91
CA ALA A 98 -16.67 11.82 -0.50
C ALA A 98 -17.83 12.24 0.39
N PHE A 99 -17.76 11.87 1.67
CA PHE A 99 -18.60 12.37 2.75
C PHE A 99 -17.83 13.41 3.56
N VAL A 100 -18.56 14.39 4.07
CA VAL A 100 -18.01 15.42 4.93
C VAL A 100 -18.56 15.27 6.34
N LEU A 101 -17.68 15.14 7.32
CA LEU A 101 -18.02 15.33 8.72
C LEU A 101 -17.64 16.75 9.10
N ALA A 102 -18.63 17.52 9.52
CA ALA A 102 -18.51 18.93 9.78
C ALA A 102 -18.84 19.26 11.24
N ARG A 103 -18.07 20.13 11.87
CA ARG A 103 -18.32 20.60 13.21
C ARG A 103 -18.32 22.11 13.30
N THR A 104 -19.45 22.67 13.73
CA THR A 104 -19.60 24.10 13.98
C THR A 104 -19.00 24.48 15.34
N ARG A 105 -18.09 25.45 15.33
CA ARG A 105 -17.36 26.00 16.47
C ARG A 105 -18.18 27.06 17.24
N HIS A 106 -17.64 27.53 18.37
CA HIS A 106 -18.25 28.59 19.19
C HIS A 106 -18.28 29.98 18.52
N ASP A 107 -17.36 30.20 17.56
CA ASP A 107 -17.22 31.44 16.79
C ASP A 107 -18.02 31.43 15.47
N GLY A 108 -18.80 30.38 15.23
CA GLY A 108 -19.63 30.21 14.05
C GLY A 108 -18.88 29.68 12.82
N TYR A 109 -17.56 29.50 12.88
CA TYR A 109 -16.81 28.78 11.85
C TYR A 109 -17.12 27.30 11.91
N GLU A 110 -16.91 26.62 10.79
CA GLU A 110 -17.05 25.17 10.71
C GLU A 110 -15.75 24.54 10.20
N ILE A 111 -15.37 23.45 10.82
CA ILE A 111 -14.25 22.63 10.38
C ILE A 111 -14.82 21.37 9.74
N ASN A 112 -14.44 21.13 8.50
CA ASN A 112 -14.91 20.03 7.67
C ASN A 112 -13.78 19.01 7.51
N ALA A 113 -14.09 17.72 7.72
CA ALA A 113 -13.22 16.60 7.41
C ALA A 113 -13.86 15.77 6.29
N LEU A 114 -13.15 15.57 5.19
CA LEU A 114 -13.62 14.90 3.99
C LEU A 114 -13.12 13.45 3.96
N LEU A 115 -14.07 12.51 3.89
CA LEU A 115 -13.81 11.07 3.87
C LEU A 115 -14.19 10.50 2.50
N PRO A 116 -13.24 9.95 1.73
CA PRO A 116 -13.51 9.38 0.41
C PRO A 116 -14.48 8.19 0.50
N THR A 117 -15.40 8.11 -0.48
CA THR A 117 -16.38 7.02 -0.56
C THR A 117 -15.69 5.67 -0.75
N ASP A 118 -14.60 5.63 -1.51
CA ASP A 118 -13.85 4.39 -1.76
C ASP A 118 -13.27 3.79 -0.49
N TRP A 119 -12.78 4.65 0.42
CA TRP A 119 -12.31 4.19 1.73
C TRP A 119 -13.43 3.53 2.55
N ILE A 120 -14.67 4.08 2.50
CA ILE A 120 -15.84 3.48 3.16
C ILE A 120 -16.21 2.16 2.49
N ASN A 121 -16.13 2.09 1.15
CA ASN A 121 -16.35 0.87 0.39
C ASN A 121 -15.39 -0.25 0.82
N ASP A 122 -14.10 0.05 0.94
CA ASP A 122 -13.09 -0.92 1.36
C ASP A 122 -13.28 -1.38 2.81
N LEU A 123 -13.68 -0.47 3.69
CA LEU A 123 -13.91 -0.78 5.10
C LEU A 123 -15.12 -1.69 5.29
N LEU A 124 -16.20 -1.44 4.55
CA LEU A 124 -17.49 -2.12 4.70
C LEU A 124 -17.76 -3.20 3.64
N HIS A 125 -16.73 -3.64 2.91
CA HIS A 125 -16.91 -4.60 1.83
C HIS A 125 -17.59 -5.89 2.29
N LEU A 126 -18.69 -6.30 1.60
CA LEU A 126 -19.50 -7.47 1.95
C LEU A 126 -18.70 -8.77 2.04
N SER A 127 -17.58 -8.90 1.34
CA SER A 127 -16.70 -10.07 1.46
C SER A 127 -16.18 -10.29 2.89
N LYS A 128 -16.08 -9.23 3.68
CA LYS A 128 -15.73 -9.29 5.10
C LYS A 128 -16.91 -9.75 5.98
N TYR A 129 -18.13 -9.69 5.43
CA TYR A 129 -19.40 -9.95 6.13
C TYR A 129 -20.30 -10.90 5.33
N SER A 130 -19.74 -12.01 4.88
CA SER A 130 -20.32 -12.96 3.91
C SER A 130 -21.69 -13.55 4.27
N GLU A 131 -22.18 -13.32 5.48
CA GLU A 131 -23.49 -13.77 5.94
C GLU A 131 -24.60 -12.71 5.81
N LEU A 132 -24.28 -11.49 5.41
CA LEU A 132 -25.25 -10.40 5.30
C LEU A 132 -25.80 -10.31 3.87
N ASP A 133 -27.08 -10.00 3.75
CA ASP A 133 -27.70 -9.68 2.47
C ASP A 133 -27.34 -8.27 2.03
N TYR A 134 -27.26 -7.37 3.00
CA TYR A 134 -26.75 -6.03 2.78
C TYR A 134 -26.25 -5.35 4.06
N ILE A 135 -25.40 -4.35 3.85
CA ILE A 135 -24.99 -3.36 4.84
C ILE A 135 -25.31 -2.00 4.28
N ALA A 136 -25.97 -1.17 5.07
CA ALA A 136 -26.22 0.22 4.70
C ALA A 136 -25.87 1.15 5.85
N ILE A 137 -25.32 2.32 5.54
CA ILE A 137 -25.31 3.49 6.42
C ILE A 137 -26.38 4.42 5.89
N VAL A 138 -27.34 4.76 6.73
CA VAL A 138 -28.51 5.53 6.34
C VAL A 138 -28.62 6.80 7.17
N ASP A 139 -29.29 7.80 6.63
CA ASP A 139 -29.77 8.93 7.41
C ASP A 139 -30.82 8.44 8.41
N SER A 140 -30.61 8.72 9.71
CA SER A 140 -31.47 8.23 10.80
C SER A 140 -32.88 8.83 10.78
N GLY A 141 -33.08 9.95 10.09
CA GLY A 141 -34.37 10.61 9.96
C GLY A 141 -35.23 10.06 8.84
N SER A 142 -34.61 9.90 7.67
CA SER A 142 -35.32 9.54 6.44
C SER A 142 -35.17 8.08 6.05
N GLY A 143 -34.14 7.38 6.51
CA GLY A 143 -33.81 6.02 6.11
C GLY A 143 -33.19 5.92 4.70
N VAL A 144 -32.88 7.04 4.07
CA VAL A 144 -32.22 7.05 2.77
C VAL A 144 -30.79 6.55 2.93
N PRO A 145 -30.38 5.53 2.13
CA PRO A 145 -29.04 5.02 2.21
C PRO A 145 -28.03 6.03 1.66
N ILE A 146 -27.04 6.35 2.49
CA ILE A 146 -25.89 7.19 2.16
C ILE A 146 -24.78 6.32 1.59
N PHE A 147 -24.63 5.14 2.18
CA PHE A 147 -23.75 4.09 1.74
C PHE A 147 -24.52 2.78 1.71
N LEU A 148 -24.29 1.99 0.67
CA LEU A 148 -25.01 0.73 0.49
C LEU A 148 -24.12 -0.31 -0.19
N GLN A 149 -24.01 -1.46 0.44
CA GLN A 149 -23.53 -2.68 -0.21
C GLN A 149 -24.56 -3.79 -0.08
N GLY A 150 -24.90 -4.39 -1.18
CA GLY A 150 -25.97 -5.37 -1.28
C GLY A 150 -27.29 -4.77 -1.73
N ARG A 151 -28.38 -5.54 -1.61
CA ARG A 151 -29.71 -5.14 -2.06
C ARG A 151 -30.54 -4.59 -0.91
N TYR A 152 -30.63 -3.27 -0.83
CA TYR A 152 -31.42 -2.58 0.19
C TYR A 152 -32.89 -2.94 0.09
N SER A 153 -33.48 -3.31 1.21
CA SER A 153 -34.89 -3.63 1.35
C SER A 153 -35.34 -3.31 2.78
N LEU A 154 -36.61 -2.89 2.93
CA LEU A 154 -37.19 -2.52 4.21
C LEU A 154 -38.32 -3.45 4.59
N PRO A 155 -38.63 -3.61 5.89
CA PRO A 155 -39.76 -4.40 6.36
C PRO A 155 -41.09 -3.81 5.90
N LEU A 156 -41.98 -4.67 5.44
CA LEU A 156 -43.32 -4.25 5.03
C LEU A 156 -44.16 -3.79 6.23
N GLY A 157 -44.83 -2.63 6.07
CA GLY A 157 -45.80 -2.13 7.03
C GLY A 157 -45.23 -1.56 8.34
N HIS A 158 -43.91 -1.37 8.46
CA HIS A 158 -43.26 -0.85 9.64
C HIS A 158 -42.53 0.46 9.33
N SER A 159 -42.84 1.51 10.10
CA SER A 159 -42.07 2.76 10.05
C SER A 159 -40.87 2.66 10.97
N LEU A 160 -39.68 2.48 10.42
CA LEU A 160 -38.43 2.36 11.17
C LEU A 160 -37.71 3.68 11.39
N PHE A 161 -38.14 4.70 10.66
CA PHE A 161 -37.56 6.04 10.71
C PHE A 161 -38.60 7.07 11.18
N PRO A 162 -38.17 8.08 11.98
CA PRO A 162 -36.79 8.32 12.43
C PRO A 162 -36.29 7.30 13.46
N SER A 163 -35.04 6.83 13.30
CA SER A 163 -34.41 5.86 14.20
C SER A 163 -33.57 6.56 15.25
N SER A 164 -34.04 6.54 16.53
CA SER A 164 -33.33 7.14 17.67
C SER A 164 -32.70 6.11 18.61
N GLN A 165 -33.08 4.85 18.47
CA GLN A 165 -32.58 3.73 19.27
C GLN A 165 -32.30 2.51 18.44
N SER A 166 -31.51 1.59 18.97
CA SER A 166 -31.27 0.30 18.31
C SER A 166 -32.56 -0.52 18.25
N SER A 167 -32.86 -1.09 17.11
CA SER A 167 -34.01 -1.94 16.92
C SER A 167 -33.67 -3.14 16.05
N ALA A 168 -34.39 -4.24 16.26
CA ALA A 168 -34.28 -5.46 15.49
C ALA A 168 -35.64 -5.84 14.94
N PHE A 169 -35.70 -6.33 13.72
CA PHE A 169 -36.91 -6.75 13.06
C PHE A 169 -36.68 -8.09 12.37
N GLU A 170 -37.64 -9.00 12.50
CA GLU A 170 -37.70 -10.26 11.77
C GLU A 170 -39.06 -10.41 11.12
N GLY A 171 -39.10 -10.53 9.81
CA GLY A 171 -40.33 -10.64 9.07
C GLY A 171 -40.17 -10.58 7.57
N GLU A 172 -41.25 -10.20 6.89
CA GLU A 172 -41.29 -10.07 5.45
C GLU A 172 -40.88 -8.64 5.03
N PHE A 173 -40.07 -8.58 3.98
CA PHE A 173 -39.55 -7.34 3.42
C PHE A 173 -40.24 -7.00 2.10
N ASP A 174 -40.02 -5.81 1.58
CA ASP A 174 -40.59 -5.28 0.34
C ASP A 174 -40.21 -6.13 -0.89
N ASP A 175 -39.09 -6.84 -0.84
CA ASP A 175 -38.65 -7.82 -1.85
C ASP A 175 -39.28 -9.22 -1.68
N LYS A 176 -40.29 -9.34 -0.81
CA LYS A 176 -41.01 -10.59 -0.46
C LYS A 176 -40.12 -11.68 0.16
N SER A 177 -38.92 -11.31 0.60
CA SER A 177 -38.05 -12.22 1.34
C SER A 177 -38.26 -12.10 2.85
N ARG A 178 -38.02 -13.17 3.58
CA ARG A 178 -38.03 -13.17 5.05
C ARG A 178 -36.60 -12.98 5.55
N LYS A 179 -36.39 -11.86 6.26
CA LYS A 179 -35.07 -11.46 6.73
C LYS A 179 -35.11 -11.04 8.20
N PHE A 180 -33.94 -11.09 8.80
CA PHE A 180 -33.63 -10.42 10.06
C PHE A 180 -32.86 -9.14 9.73
N MET A 181 -33.31 -8.04 10.30
CA MET A 181 -32.65 -6.74 10.17
C MET A 181 -32.34 -6.17 11.55
N TYR A 182 -31.18 -5.51 11.64
CA TYR A 182 -30.79 -4.77 12.82
C TYR A 182 -30.37 -3.37 12.41
N ILE A 183 -30.94 -2.37 13.09
CA ILE A 183 -30.61 -0.97 12.91
C ILE A 183 -30.03 -0.41 14.20
N GLN A 184 -28.97 0.38 14.09
CA GLN A 184 -28.36 1.04 15.25
C GLN A 184 -27.79 2.40 14.87
N PRO A 185 -28.21 3.49 15.53
CA PRO A 185 -27.60 4.80 15.39
C PRO A 185 -26.17 4.84 15.92
N PHE A 186 -25.30 5.62 15.27
CA PHE A 186 -23.96 5.88 15.78
C PHE A 186 -24.03 6.81 16.98
N LYS A 187 -23.26 6.49 18.03
CA LYS A 187 -23.29 7.21 19.30
C LYS A 187 -22.92 8.70 19.17
N ASN A 188 -21.91 9.00 18.39
CA ASN A 188 -21.37 10.35 18.24
C ASN A 188 -21.95 11.12 17.04
N VAL A 189 -22.56 10.40 16.09
CA VAL A 189 -23.27 10.97 14.93
C VAL A 189 -24.66 10.35 14.85
N PRO A 190 -25.61 10.71 15.75
CA PRO A 190 -26.92 10.06 15.81
C PRO A 190 -27.81 10.32 14.58
N GLN A 191 -27.38 11.22 13.71
CA GLN A 191 -27.98 11.44 12.38
C GLN A 191 -27.72 10.27 11.41
N LEU A 192 -26.74 9.43 11.69
CA LEU A 192 -26.40 8.27 10.93
C LEU A 192 -26.74 6.99 11.67
N SER A 193 -27.29 6.01 10.98
CA SER A 193 -27.56 4.67 11.49
C SER A 193 -26.93 3.63 10.56
N VAL A 194 -26.42 2.54 11.16
CA VAL A 194 -26.05 1.34 10.40
C VAL A 194 -27.22 0.39 10.37
N ILE A 195 -27.47 -0.17 9.20
CA ILE A 195 -28.43 -1.26 8.99
C ILE A 195 -27.67 -2.46 8.45
N VAL A 196 -27.94 -3.61 9.05
CA VAL A 196 -27.50 -4.90 8.52
C VAL A 196 -28.69 -5.82 8.37
N SER A 197 -28.72 -6.59 7.30
CA SER A 197 -29.79 -7.53 7.02
C SER A 197 -29.24 -8.90 6.63
N LYS A 198 -29.93 -9.94 7.09
CA LYS A 198 -29.60 -11.33 6.83
C LYS A 198 -30.88 -12.11 6.55
N SER A 199 -30.91 -12.86 5.47
CA SER A 199 -32.02 -13.77 5.14
C SER A 199 -32.15 -14.89 6.18
N THR A 200 -33.36 -15.04 6.72
CA THR A 200 -33.71 -16.17 7.57
C THR A 200 -34.15 -17.33 6.67
N ARG A 201 -33.21 -18.23 6.37
CA ARG A 201 -33.56 -19.47 5.70
C ARG A 201 -34.29 -20.36 6.70
N ARG A 202 -35.49 -20.82 6.34
CA ARG A 202 -36.18 -21.90 7.08
C ARG A 202 -35.24 -23.10 7.16
N ILE A 203 -34.93 -23.54 8.37
CA ILE A 203 -34.25 -24.80 8.59
C ILE A 203 -35.26 -25.89 8.18
N PHE A 204 -35.01 -26.53 7.06
CA PHE A 204 -35.76 -27.70 6.65
C PHE A 204 -35.61 -28.76 7.75
N THR A 205 -36.72 -29.28 8.26
CA THR A 205 -36.71 -30.54 9.05
C THR A 205 -36.33 -31.66 8.08
N PRO A 206 -35.14 -32.23 8.17
CA PRO A 206 -34.73 -33.23 7.20
C PRO A 206 -35.52 -34.54 7.42
N SER A 207 -36.14 -35.07 6.36
CA SER A 207 -36.57 -36.45 6.36
C SER A 207 -35.35 -37.37 6.56
N PRO A 208 -35.49 -38.57 7.11
CA PRO A 208 -34.36 -39.50 7.30
C PRO A 208 -33.55 -39.77 6.01
N ILE A 209 -34.18 -39.67 4.85
CA ILE A 209 -33.52 -39.74 3.54
C ILE A 209 -32.54 -38.57 3.34
N TRP A 210 -32.91 -37.36 3.76
CA TRP A 210 -32.04 -36.21 3.67
C TRP A 210 -30.84 -36.31 4.60
N LEU A 211 -30.94 -36.96 5.76
CA LEU A 211 -29.81 -37.24 6.64
C LEU A 211 -28.79 -38.17 5.98
N VAL A 212 -29.27 -39.21 5.29
CA VAL A 212 -28.39 -40.12 4.52
C VAL A 212 -27.72 -39.38 3.36
N VAL A 213 -28.45 -38.53 2.63
CA VAL A 213 -27.91 -37.70 1.55
C VAL A 213 -26.87 -36.70 2.10
N LEU A 214 -27.12 -36.06 3.24
CA LEU A 214 -26.19 -35.17 3.90
C LEU A 214 -24.94 -35.91 4.37
N CYS A 215 -25.06 -37.11 4.94
CA CYS A 215 -23.91 -37.94 5.31
C CYS A 215 -23.05 -38.31 4.08
N LEU A 216 -23.70 -38.74 2.99
CA LEU A 216 -23.03 -39.05 1.73
C LEU A 216 -22.31 -37.82 1.15
N MET A 217 -22.99 -36.67 1.12
CA MET A 217 -22.41 -35.41 0.68
C MET A 217 -21.23 -34.99 1.58
N TYR A 218 -21.34 -35.21 2.90
CA TYR A 218 -20.24 -34.95 3.84
C TYR A 218 -19.04 -35.84 3.56
N VAL A 219 -19.25 -37.14 3.34
CA VAL A 219 -18.16 -38.07 2.99
C VAL A 219 -17.52 -37.71 1.66
N ILE A 220 -18.31 -37.40 0.62
CA ILE A 220 -17.80 -36.94 -0.69
C ILE A 220 -17.03 -35.64 -0.55
N SER A 221 -17.56 -34.68 0.22
CA SER A 221 -16.89 -33.41 0.47
C SER A 221 -15.58 -33.60 1.24
N TRP A 222 -15.56 -34.50 2.22
CA TRP A 222 -14.37 -34.82 3.00
C TRP A 222 -13.31 -35.53 2.16
N VAL A 223 -13.70 -36.48 1.31
CA VAL A 223 -12.79 -37.11 0.34
C VAL A 223 -12.30 -36.09 -0.68
N GLY A 224 -13.18 -35.24 -1.19
CA GLY A 224 -12.82 -34.15 -2.08
C GLY A 224 -11.82 -33.15 -1.44
N LEU A 225 -12.03 -32.82 -0.16
CA LEU A 225 -11.11 -31.95 0.60
C LEU A 225 -9.75 -32.62 0.79
N VAL A 226 -9.71 -33.91 1.14
CA VAL A 226 -8.43 -34.64 1.29
C VAL A 226 -7.70 -34.74 -0.03
N LEU A 227 -8.40 -35.01 -1.14
CA LEU A 227 -7.81 -34.99 -2.48
C LEU A 227 -7.31 -33.62 -2.89
N LEU A 228 -8.06 -32.57 -2.56
CA LEU A 228 -7.69 -31.19 -2.80
C LEU A 228 -6.46 -30.79 -1.99
N LEU A 229 -6.42 -31.13 -0.69
CA LEU A 229 -5.27 -30.89 0.17
C LEU A 229 -4.02 -31.64 -0.32
N ASN A 230 -4.17 -32.92 -0.70
CA ASN A 230 -3.09 -33.70 -1.31
C ASN A 230 -2.63 -33.08 -2.65
N TYR A 231 -3.54 -32.58 -3.48
CA TYR A 231 -3.22 -31.91 -4.72
C TYR A 231 -2.49 -30.60 -4.49
N TYR A 232 -2.91 -29.80 -3.50
CA TYR A 232 -2.21 -28.57 -3.11
C TYR A 232 -0.84 -28.86 -2.46
N ASP A 233 -0.76 -29.88 -1.61
CA ASP A 233 0.49 -30.30 -0.97
C ASP A 233 1.51 -30.80 -2.02
N GLN A 234 1.03 -31.59 -3.00
CA GLN A 234 1.87 -32.01 -4.15
C GLN A 234 2.30 -30.82 -5.04
N ARG A 235 1.44 -29.79 -5.19
CA ARG A 235 1.84 -28.57 -5.93
C ARG A 235 2.88 -27.75 -5.18
N LEU A 236 2.72 -27.58 -3.87
CA LEU A 236 3.71 -26.87 -3.05
C LEU A 236 5.04 -27.60 -2.99
N LEU A 237 5.02 -28.92 -2.81
CA LEU A 237 6.21 -29.77 -2.94
C LEU A 237 6.78 -29.73 -4.35
N SER A 238 5.94 -29.61 -5.39
CA SER A 238 6.40 -29.50 -6.78
C SER A 238 7.11 -28.18 -7.06
N SER A 239 6.64 -27.07 -6.50
CA SER A 239 7.28 -25.73 -6.68
C SER A 239 8.69 -25.71 -6.11
N ARG A 240 8.85 -26.19 -4.86
CA ARG A 240 10.16 -26.30 -4.23
C ARG A 240 11.10 -27.22 -4.97
N VAL A 241 10.64 -28.42 -5.35
CA VAL A 241 11.42 -29.39 -6.12
C VAL A 241 11.79 -28.83 -7.48
N LEU A 242 10.87 -28.12 -8.14
CA LEU A 242 11.13 -27.46 -9.42
C LEU A 242 12.21 -26.38 -9.29
N LEU A 243 12.10 -25.48 -8.31
CA LEU A 243 13.09 -24.42 -8.10
C LEU A 243 14.46 -24.96 -7.73
N LEU A 244 14.54 -25.94 -6.82
CA LEU A 244 15.82 -26.60 -6.50
C LEU A 244 16.42 -27.35 -7.69
N SER A 245 15.57 -27.97 -8.49
CA SER A 245 15.96 -28.60 -9.76
C SER A 245 16.46 -27.58 -10.78
N ALA A 246 15.81 -26.40 -10.86
CA ALA A 246 16.20 -25.31 -11.72
C ALA A 246 17.60 -24.75 -11.36
N ILE A 247 17.89 -24.62 -10.05
CA ILE A 247 19.23 -24.28 -9.56
C ILE A 247 20.26 -25.30 -10.05
N ASN A 248 19.99 -26.61 -9.84
CA ASN A 248 20.92 -27.67 -10.19
C ASN A 248 21.10 -27.88 -11.71
N ARG A 249 20.18 -27.41 -12.52
CA ARG A 249 20.22 -27.52 -13.99
C ARG A 249 20.69 -26.25 -14.69
N ASP A 250 21.15 -25.24 -13.95
CA ASP A 250 21.49 -23.93 -14.49
C ASP A 250 20.34 -23.27 -15.30
N GLU A 251 19.08 -23.55 -14.94
CA GLU A 251 17.91 -22.92 -15.53
C GLU A 251 17.70 -21.49 -14.97
N LEU A 252 18.24 -21.22 -13.77
CA LEU A 252 18.32 -19.88 -13.21
C LEU A 252 19.57 -19.17 -13.73
N PHE A 253 19.42 -17.89 -14.05
CA PHE A 253 20.53 -17.06 -14.49
C PHE A 253 20.33 -15.61 -14.06
N ASN A 254 21.42 -14.85 -14.04
CA ASN A 254 21.38 -13.44 -13.74
C ASN A 254 21.26 -12.62 -15.03
N VAL A 255 20.50 -11.53 -14.93
CA VAL A 255 20.60 -10.39 -15.83
C VAL A 255 21.05 -9.17 -15.01
N TYR A 256 21.73 -8.27 -15.66
CA TYR A 256 22.37 -7.11 -15.05
C TYR A 256 21.72 -5.86 -15.59
N GLN A 257 21.07 -5.10 -14.73
CA GLN A 257 20.50 -3.82 -15.12
C GLN A 257 21.50 -2.71 -14.82
N PRO A 258 22.00 -2.01 -15.86
CA PRO A 258 23.04 -1.01 -15.69
C PRO A 258 22.58 0.17 -14.82
N LEU A 259 23.45 0.57 -13.90
CA LEU A 259 23.41 1.84 -13.19
C LEU A 259 24.30 2.82 -13.96
N VAL A 260 23.74 3.92 -14.42
CA VAL A 260 24.40 4.89 -15.29
C VAL A 260 24.63 6.19 -14.55
N ASP A 261 25.85 6.73 -14.62
CA ASP A 261 26.13 8.08 -14.17
C ASP A 261 25.53 9.10 -15.14
N ALA A 262 24.64 9.94 -14.64
CA ALA A 262 23.90 10.90 -15.46
C ALA A 262 24.78 12.00 -16.08
N HIS A 263 26.00 12.21 -15.58
CA HIS A 263 26.91 13.23 -16.09
C HIS A 263 27.81 12.69 -17.20
N SER A 264 28.46 11.57 -16.94
CA SER A 264 29.37 10.94 -17.91
C SER A 264 28.67 9.99 -18.89
N GLN A 265 27.45 9.56 -18.55
CA GLN A 265 26.67 8.51 -19.24
C GLN A 265 27.35 7.13 -19.23
N ASN A 266 28.38 6.95 -18.40
CA ASN A 266 29.06 5.68 -18.25
C ASN A 266 28.30 4.76 -17.28
N ILE A 267 28.42 3.46 -17.51
CA ILE A 267 27.91 2.44 -16.59
C ILE A 267 28.84 2.38 -15.37
N VAL A 268 28.31 2.70 -14.20
CA VAL A 268 29.04 2.74 -12.92
C VAL A 268 28.73 1.56 -12.01
N GLY A 269 27.80 0.72 -12.40
CA GLY A 269 27.39 -0.43 -11.64
C GLY A 269 26.27 -1.23 -12.30
N ALA A 270 25.78 -2.24 -11.62
CA ALA A 270 24.63 -3.01 -12.05
C ALA A 270 23.82 -3.55 -10.87
N GLU A 271 22.52 -3.57 -11.02
CA GLU A 271 21.63 -4.37 -10.19
C GLU A 271 21.53 -5.77 -10.75
N VAL A 272 21.70 -6.77 -9.87
CA VAL A 272 21.65 -8.19 -10.22
C VAL A 272 20.24 -8.71 -10.06
N LEU A 273 19.63 -9.06 -11.16
CA LEU A 273 18.25 -9.55 -11.22
C LEU A 273 18.24 -11.00 -11.68
N ILE A 274 17.57 -11.86 -10.90
CA ILE A 274 17.44 -13.28 -11.25
C ILE A 274 16.35 -13.48 -12.30
N ARG A 275 16.56 -14.47 -13.17
CA ARG A 275 15.60 -14.93 -14.19
C ARG A 275 15.58 -16.46 -14.20
N TRP A 276 14.48 -17.02 -14.61
CA TRP A 276 14.30 -18.45 -14.74
C TRP A 276 13.94 -18.80 -16.20
N MET A 277 14.80 -19.59 -16.86
CA MET A 277 14.49 -20.19 -18.15
C MET A 277 13.65 -21.45 -17.90
N HIS A 278 12.34 -21.26 -17.72
CA HIS A 278 11.44 -22.36 -17.45
C HIS A 278 11.26 -23.22 -18.73
N PRO A 279 11.34 -24.58 -18.63
CA PRO A 279 11.33 -25.44 -19.80
C PRO A 279 10.09 -25.33 -20.69
N LEU A 280 8.93 -24.97 -20.11
CA LEU A 280 7.65 -24.87 -20.81
C LEU A 280 7.21 -23.43 -21.08
N GLU A 281 7.52 -22.50 -20.16
CA GLU A 281 7.00 -21.13 -20.20
C GLU A 281 8.03 -20.11 -20.73
N GLY A 282 9.25 -20.55 -20.96
CA GLY A 282 10.33 -19.67 -21.41
C GLY A 282 10.93 -18.83 -20.28
N GLU A 283 11.37 -17.61 -20.59
CA GLU A 283 12.01 -16.75 -19.61
C GLU A 283 10.99 -16.11 -18.66
N LEU A 284 11.08 -16.44 -17.37
CA LEU A 284 10.24 -15.92 -16.31
C LEU A 284 10.97 -14.87 -15.48
N GLY A 285 10.27 -13.78 -15.18
CA GLY A 285 10.74 -12.74 -14.26
C GLY A 285 10.53 -13.14 -12.79
N PRO A 286 11.20 -12.45 -11.85
CA PRO A 286 11.15 -12.75 -10.42
C PRO A 286 9.74 -12.73 -9.83
N ALA A 287 8.86 -11.87 -10.32
CA ALA A 287 7.47 -11.76 -9.86
C ALA A 287 6.68 -13.08 -9.93
N TYR A 288 7.10 -14.02 -10.80
CA TYR A 288 6.41 -15.31 -10.97
C TYR A 288 6.87 -16.39 -9.99
N PHE A 289 8.12 -16.37 -9.51
CA PHE A 289 8.67 -17.46 -8.72
C PHE A 289 9.26 -17.03 -7.38
N VAL A 290 9.66 -15.77 -7.20
CA VAL A 290 10.19 -15.28 -5.91
C VAL A 290 9.17 -15.39 -4.78
N PRO A 291 7.88 -15.01 -4.95
CA PRO A 291 6.89 -15.18 -3.89
C PRO A 291 6.69 -16.64 -3.45
N GLU A 292 6.82 -17.59 -4.38
CA GLU A 292 6.80 -19.03 -4.07
C GLU A 292 8.04 -19.46 -3.28
N ALA A 293 9.23 -19.01 -3.74
CA ALA A 293 10.49 -19.30 -3.08
C ALA A 293 10.54 -18.72 -1.65
N GLU A 294 9.93 -17.58 -1.41
CA GLU A 294 9.79 -17.01 -0.08
C GLU A 294 8.88 -17.84 0.82
N ARG A 295 7.77 -18.33 0.27
CA ARG A 295 6.77 -19.12 1.00
C ARG A 295 7.30 -20.48 1.44
N ASP A 296 8.08 -21.14 0.59
CA ASP A 296 8.60 -22.48 0.85
C ASP A 296 10.04 -22.51 1.39
N GLY A 297 10.67 -21.32 1.52
CA GLY A 297 12.02 -21.14 2.06
C GLY A 297 13.15 -21.35 1.06
N THR A 298 12.87 -21.69 -0.21
CA THR A 298 13.88 -21.89 -1.28
C THR A 298 14.55 -20.58 -1.69
N ILE A 299 14.02 -19.43 -1.23
CA ILE A 299 14.62 -18.11 -1.45
C ILE A 299 16.08 -18.07 -0.98
N LEU A 300 16.45 -18.81 0.06
CA LEU A 300 17.81 -18.85 0.56
C LEU A 300 18.76 -19.49 -0.45
N GLU A 301 18.44 -20.71 -0.89
CA GLU A 301 19.27 -21.44 -1.87
C GLU A 301 19.37 -20.67 -3.18
N MET A 302 18.27 -20.09 -3.63
CA MET A 302 18.22 -19.27 -4.85
C MET A 302 19.10 -18.02 -4.71
N SER A 303 19.05 -17.32 -3.58
CA SER A 303 19.85 -16.11 -3.38
C SER A 303 21.36 -16.42 -3.22
N LEU A 304 21.69 -17.54 -2.59
CA LEU A 304 23.08 -18.01 -2.55
C LEU A 304 23.61 -18.31 -3.97
N TYR A 305 22.82 -19.02 -4.78
CA TYR A 305 23.17 -19.30 -6.17
C TYR A 305 23.32 -18.00 -6.98
N GLN A 306 22.41 -17.02 -6.82
CA GLN A 306 22.46 -15.73 -7.48
C GLN A 306 23.78 -14.99 -7.20
N ILE A 307 24.23 -14.98 -5.94
CA ILE A 307 25.48 -14.33 -5.55
C ILE A 307 26.67 -15.07 -6.16
N ASP A 308 26.72 -16.40 -6.08
CA ASP A 308 27.81 -17.19 -6.66
C ASP A 308 27.94 -16.98 -8.17
N ARG A 309 26.80 -16.95 -8.86
CA ARG A 309 26.77 -16.68 -10.28
C ARG A 309 27.24 -15.27 -10.61
N ALA A 310 26.79 -14.26 -9.85
CA ALA A 310 27.22 -12.87 -10.04
C ALA A 310 28.73 -12.70 -9.82
N ILE A 311 29.29 -13.36 -8.81
CA ILE A 311 30.75 -13.39 -8.59
C ILE A 311 31.47 -13.94 -9.80
N SER A 312 31.02 -15.06 -10.34
CA SER A 312 31.62 -15.68 -11.55
C SER A 312 31.53 -14.77 -12.77
N ASP A 313 30.36 -14.19 -13.00
CA ASP A 313 30.06 -13.38 -14.19
C ASP A 313 30.79 -12.03 -14.20
N LEU A 314 30.86 -11.36 -13.03
CA LEU A 314 31.35 -9.98 -12.91
C LEU A 314 32.84 -9.88 -12.54
N ARG A 315 33.46 -10.97 -12.04
CA ARG A 315 34.90 -10.95 -11.65
C ARG A 315 35.82 -10.37 -12.75
N PRO A 316 35.66 -10.71 -14.05
CA PRO A 316 36.49 -10.11 -15.11
C PRO A 316 36.32 -8.59 -15.22
N ILE A 317 35.14 -8.07 -15.00
CA ILE A 317 34.80 -6.63 -15.05
C ILE A 317 35.45 -5.88 -13.90
N LEU A 318 35.48 -6.48 -12.71
CA LEU A 318 36.03 -5.86 -11.51
C LEU A 318 37.54 -5.69 -11.58
N VAL A 319 38.23 -6.55 -12.32
CA VAL A 319 39.68 -6.40 -12.57
C VAL A 319 39.95 -5.12 -13.38
N ALA A 320 39.08 -4.78 -14.30
CA ALA A 320 39.20 -3.56 -15.12
C ALA A 320 38.65 -2.32 -14.40
N ASN A 321 37.63 -2.47 -13.56
CA ASN A 321 36.96 -1.36 -12.87
C ASN A 321 36.74 -1.65 -11.39
N SER A 322 37.71 -1.29 -10.56
CA SER A 322 37.68 -1.54 -9.09
C SER A 322 36.63 -0.68 -8.34
N ASN A 323 35.99 0.29 -9.01
CA ASN A 323 34.97 1.15 -8.40
C ASN A 323 33.54 0.77 -8.85
N PHE A 324 33.38 -0.35 -9.51
CA PHE A 324 32.11 -0.82 -10.01
C PHE A 324 31.17 -1.25 -8.88
N LYS A 325 29.92 -0.71 -8.88
CA LYS A 325 28.90 -1.02 -7.89
C LYS A 325 28.10 -2.26 -8.31
N VAL A 326 27.87 -3.15 -7.36
CA VAL A 326 26.99 -4.32 -7.56
C VAL A 326 25.93 -4.32 -6.48
N SER A 327 24.65 -4.43 -6.85
CA SER A 327 23.56 -4.46 -5.90
C SER A 327 22.71 -5.73 -6.02
N PHE A 328 22.18 -6.19 -4.87
CA PHE A 328 21.31 -7.35 -4.75
C PHE A 328 20.08 -7.00 -3.96
N ASN A 329 18.92 -7.46 -4.43
CA ASN A 329 17.66 -7.41 -3.70
C ASN A 329 17.69 -8.42 -2.54
N VAL A 330 17.35 -7.96 -1.34
CA VAL A 330 17.37 -8.76 -0.10
C VAL A 330 16.09 -8.54 0.67
N ASN A 331 15.50 -9.61 1.17
CA ASN A 331 14.36 -9.50 2.08
C ASN A 331 14.77 -9.72 3.55
N GLY A 332 13.88 -9.34 4.47
CA GLY A 332 14.16 -9.45 5.90
C GLY A 332 14.42 -10.88 6.40
N PHE A 333 13.88 -11.91 5.72
CA PHE A 333 14.12 -13.31 6.05
C PHE A 333 15.59 -13.70 5.82
N LEU A 334 16.15 -13.31 4.68
CA LEU A 334 17.55 -13.60 4.31
C LEU A 334 18.54 -12.98 5.31
N LEU A 335 18.27 -11.79 5.81
CA LEU A 335 19.09 -11.14 6.84
C LEU A 335 19.08 -11.90 8.18
N GLY A 336 18.07 -12.72 8.42
CA GLY A 336 18.01 -13.65 9.55
C GLY A 336 18.81 -14.92 9.37
N CYS A 337 19.34 -15.22 8.17
CA CYS A 337 20.02 -16.47 7.82
C CYS A 337 21.56 -16.33 7.92
N PRO A 338 22.24 -16.98 8.88
CA PRO A 338 23.71 -16.87 9.01
C PRO A 338 24.50 -17.27 7.77
N SER A 339 24.01 -18.27 7.01
CA SER A 339 24.63 -18.71 5.75
C SER A 339 24.58 -17.63 4.68
N TYR A 340 23.49 -16.86 4.63
CA TYR A 340 23.35 -15.74 3.70
C TYR A 340 24.28 -14.58 4.08
N ILE A 341 24.34 -14.23 5.36
CA ILE A 341 25.26 -13.18 5.84
C ILE A 341 26.72 -13.57 5.54
N LYS A 342 27.10 -14.84 5.79
CA LYS A 342 28.43 -15.33 5.42
C LYS A 342 28.68 -15.15 3.92
N LYS A 343 27.72 -15.49 3.07
CA LYS A 343 27.82 -15.33 1.61
C LYS A 343 27.97 -13.88 1.19
N LEU A 344 27.28 -12.95 1.85
CA LEU A 344 27.45 -11.50 1.60
C LEU A 344 28.86 -11.04 2.00
N CYS A 345 29.44 -11.57 3.10
CA CYS A 345 30.83 -11.27 3.46
C CYS A 345 31.81 -11.76 2.38
N GLU A 346 31.63 -12.99 1.88
CA GLU A 346 32.43 -13.52 0.77
C GLU A 346 32.27 -12.67 -0.50
N ALA A 347 31.03 -12.26 -0.81
CA ALA A 347 30.75 -11.37 -1.94
C ALA A 347 31.42 -10.00 -1.79
N LYS A 348 31.47 -9.46 -0.56
CA LYS A 348 32.13 -8.18 -0.28
C LYS A 348 33.63 -8.19 -0.53
N GLU A 349 34.29 -9.33 -0.32
CA GLU A 349 35.72 -9.49 -0.68
C GLU A 349 35.96 -9.38 -2.20
N VAL A 350 34.94 -9.74 -3.00
CA VAL A 350 35.01 -9.68 -4.47
C VAL A 350 34.46 -8.38 -5.01
N PHE A 351 33.40 -7.86 -4.43
CA PHE A 351 32.71 -6.63 -4.85
C PHE A 351 33.07 -5.45 -3.94
N PRO A 352 34.07 -4.61 -4.26
CA PRO A 352 34.48 -3.49 -3.40
C PRO A 352 33.33 -2.54 -3.07
N ARG A 353 32.37 -2.37 -4.00
CA ARG A 353 31.15 -1.60 -3.80
C ARG A 353 29.92 -2.49 -3.87
N LEU A 354 29.72 -3.29 -2.85
CA LEU A 354 28.53 -4.12 -2.66
C LEU A 354 27.43 -3.32 -2.01
N THR A 355 26.24 -3.35 -2.58
CA THR A 355 25.02 -2.76 -2.04
C THR A 355 23.98 -3.86 -1.86
N ILE A 356 23.23 -3.82 -0.76
CA ILE A 356 22.00 -4.59 -0.59
C ILE A 356 20.81 -3.65 -0.62
N GLU A 357 19.75 -4.07 -1.30
CA GLU A 357 18.53 -3.30 -1.50
C GLU A 357 17.39 -3.95 -0.72
N LEU A 358 16.74 -3.18 0.13
CA LEU A 358 15.66 -3.62 1.02
C LEU A 358 14.43 -2.79 0.74
N THR A 359 13.26 -3.43 0.69
CA THR A 359 12.01 -2.70 0.58
C THR A 359 11.67 -1.99 1.90
N GLU A 360 10.84 -0.95 1.84
CA GLU A 360 10.33 -0.29 3.05
C GLU A 360 9.66 -1.26 4.03
N ARG A 361 9.02 -2.32 3.54
CA ARG A 361 8.32 -3.33 4.35
C ARG A 361 9.29 -4.20 5.15
N ASP A 362 10.45 -4.54 4.58
CA ASP A 362 11.45 -5.34 5.26
C ASP A 362 12.02 -4.62 6.48
N MET A 363 12.09 -3.29 6.41
CA MET A 363 12.57 -2.45 7.50
C MET A 363 11.63 -2.41 8.71
N LEU A 364 10.32 -2.62 8.50
CA LEU A 364 9.31 -2.56 9.56
C LEU A 364 9.37 -3.76 10.52
N SER A 365 9.98 -4.85 10.12
CA SER A 365 9.69 -6.13 10.72
C SER A 365 10.50 -6.52 11.96
N GLN A 366 11.70 -5.94 12.30
CA GLN A 366 12.40 -6.36 13.53
C GLN A 366 13.61 -5.51 14.01
N ALA A 367 13.74 -5.37 15.35
CA ALA A 367 14.94 -4.88 16.01
C ALA A 367 16.23 -5.71 15.71
N LYS A 368 16.08 -6.99 15.37
CA LYS A 368 17.20 -7.88 14.98
C LYS A 368 17.82 -7.49 13.63
N ILE A 369 17.04 -7.04 12.67
CA ILE A 369 17.53 -6.60 11.36
C ILE A 369 18.48 -5.42 11.52
N LYS A 370 18.18 -4.49 12.42
CA LYS A 370 19.02 -3.32 12.66
C LYS A 370 20.46 -3.69 13.03
N SER A 371 20.66 -4.67 13.93
CA SER A 371 22.01 -5.09 14.34
C SER A 371 22.78 -5.76 13.20
N VAL A 372 22.10 -6.53 12.36
CA VAL A 372 22.72 -7.17 11.19
C VAL A 372 23.12 -6.12 10.15
N LEU A 373 22.28 -5.12 9.90
CA LEU A 373 22.61 -4.05 8.97
C LEU A 373 23.81 -3.23 9.45
N HIS A 374 23.93 -2.94 10.76
CA HIS A 374 25.13 -2.28 11.28
C HIS A 374 26.39 -3.14 11.06
N GLN A 375 26.31 -4.45 11.31
CA GLN A 375 27.44 -5.35 11.04
C GLN A 375 27.84 -5.34 9.55
N LEU A 376 26.88 -5.32 8.63
CA LEU A 376 27.16 -5.27 7.20
C LEU A 376 27.79 -3.93 6.80
N VAL A 377 27.32 -2.83 7.36
CA VAL A 377 27.92 -1.49 7.12
C VAL A 377 29.34 -1.43 7.68
N ASP A 378 29.60 -1.97 8.84
CA ASP A 378 30.95 -2.06 9.43
C ASP A 378 31.92 -2.86 8.52
N LEU A 379 31.39 -3.79 7.72
CA LEU A 379 32.12 -4.52 6.68
C LEU A 379 32.21 -3.76 5.35
N GLY A 380 31.61 -2.57 5.27
CA GLY A 380 31.62 -1.71 4.09
C GLY A 380 30.58 -2.07 3.03
N VAL A 381 29.51 -2.81 3.39
CA VAL A 381 28.35 -3.02 2.51
C VAL A 381 27.45 -1.78 2.57
N GLU A 382 27.11 -1.22 1.41
CA GLU A 382 26.17 -0.11 1.33
C GLU A 382 24.72 -0.64 1.45
N ILE A 383 23.86 0.09 2.17
CA ILE A 383 22.46 -0.25 2.36
C ILE A 383 21.60 0.71 1.54
N ALA A 384 20.76 0.19 0.67
CA ALA A 384 19.77 0.96 -0.10
C ALA A 384 18.35 0.62 0.34
N ILE A 385 17.49 1.62 0.35
CA ILE A 385 16.03 1.41 0.42
C ILE A 385 15.48 1.44 -1.00
N ASP A 386 14.78 0.38 -1.35
CA ASP A 386 14.07 0.23 -2.61
C ASP A 386 12.62 0.73 -2.51
N ASP A 387 12.02 1.13 -3.64
CA ASP A 387 10.65 1.65 -3.76
C ASP A 387 10.34 2.80 -2.79
N PHE A 388 11.32 3.67 -2.51
CA PHE A 388 11.19 4.70 -1.49
C PHE A 388 10.11 5.72 -1.85
N GLY A 389 9.19 5.95 -0.88
CA GLY A 389 8.09 6.92 -1.01
C GLY A 389 6.74 6.32 -1.29
N THR A 390 6.63 5.00 -1.45
CA THR A 390 5.36 4.31 -1.73
C THR A 390 4.49 4.09 -0.48
N GLY A 391 4.98 4.46 0.74
CA GLY A 391 4.05 4.71 1.84
C GLY A 391 4.27 4.04 3.19
N TYR A 392 5.38 3.35 3.44
CA TYR A 392 5.59 2.61 4.69
C TYR A 392 6.70 3.17 5.60
N CYS A 393 7.70 3.86 5.07
CA CYS A 393 8.79 4.42 5.87
C CYS A 393 8.57 5.88 6.26
N GLY A 394 8.40 6.14 7.54
CA GLY A 394 8.55 7.49 8.08
C GLY A 394 10.02 7.93 8.15
N LEU A 395 10.26 9.25 8.12
CA LEU A 395 11.59 9.87 8.34
C LEU A 395 12.37 9.29 9.53
N GLN A 396 11.68 8.76 10.52
CA GLN A 396 12.26 8.15 11.71
C GLN A 396 13.11 6.91 11.39
N TYR A 397 12.73 6.14 10.35
CA TYR A 397 13.50 4.94 9.94
C TYR A 397 14.82 5.34 9.26
N LEU A 398 14.81 6.38 8.41
CA LEU A 398 16.02 6.90 7.76
C LEU A 398 17.07 7.40 8.76
N GLN A 399 16.62 7.84 9.94
CA GLN A 399 17.51 8.26 11.02
C GLN A 399 18.00 7.11 11.90
N SER A 400 17.19 6.05 12.02
CA SER A 400 17.45 4.95 12.96
C SER A 400 18.22 3.78 12.35
N PHE A 401 18.23 3.64 11.02
CA PHE A 401 18.93 2.58 10.30
C PHE A 401 20.14 3.13 9.53
N PRO A 402 21.19 2.34 9.36
CA PRO A 402 22.39 2.77 8.65
C PRO A 402 22.19 2.69 7.13
N ILE A 403 21.38 3.59 6.60
CA ILE A 403 21.03 3.64 5.18
C ILE A 403 22.00 4.59 4.46
N ASP A 404 22.52 4.19 3.32
CA ASP A 404 23.44 4.97 2.49
C ASP A 404 22.75 5.58 1.28
N LEU A 405 21.77 4.85 0.70
CA LEU A 405 21.13 5.18 -0.56
C LEU A 405 19.61 5.05 -0.46
N LEU A 406 18.92 5.86 -1.28
CA LEU A 406 17.50 5.75 -1.52
C LEU A 406 17.28 5.59 -3.02
N LYS A 407 16.50 4.58 -3.43
CA LYS A 407 16.06 4.38 -4.80
C LYS A 407 14.70 5.03 -4.97
N ILE A 408 14.61 5.97 -5.87
CA ILE A 408 13.37 6.68 -6.21
C ILE A 408 12.56 5.77 -7.11
N ASP A 409 11.39 5.35 -6.64
CA ASP A 409 10.50 4.45 -7.38
C ASP A 409 10.08 5.03 -8.74
N GLN A 410 9.92 4.16 -9.70
CA GLN A 410 9.53 4.49 -11.08
C GLN A 410 8.24 5.31 -11.18
N SER A 411 7.28 5.14 -10.26
CA SER A 411 6.01 5.90 -10.27
C SER A 411 6.23 7.39 -10.07
N PHE A 412 7.22 7.78 -9.25
CA PHE A 412 7.61 9.17 -9.09
C PHE A 412 8.34 9.72 -10.32
N VAL A 413 9.24 8.91 -10.90
CA VAL A 413 9.97 9.29 -12.13
C VAL A 413 9.00 9.44 -13.30
N ALA A 414 8.03 8.55 -13.44
CA ALA A 414 6.97 8.63 -14.46
C ALA A 414 6.12 9.91 -14.34
N SER A 415 6.05 10.52 -13.17
CA SER A 415 5.30 11.76 -12.95
C SER A 415 5.97 13.03 -13.50
N ILE A 416 7.25 12.93 -13.88
CA ILE A 416 8.02 14.08 -14.39
C ILE A 416 7.42 14.55 -15.71
N GLY A 417 7.08 15.84 -15.77
CA GLY A 417 6.45 16.48 -16.94
C GLY A 417 4.95 16.34 -16.97
N LEU A 418 4.34 15.73 -15.96
CA LEU A 418 2.90 15.65 -15.80
C LEU A 418 2.46 16.61 -14.67
N ASP A 419 1.37 17.36 -14.90
CA ASP A 419 0.74 18.18 -13.85
C ASP A 419 -0.06 17.28 -12.89
N ASN A 420 0.63 16.52 -12.06
CA ASN A 420 0.03 15.64 -11.05
C ASN A 420 0.63 15.85 -9.65
N LEU A 421 -0.02 15.25 -8.64
CA LEU A 421 0.39 15.38 -7.24
C LEU A 421 1.73 14.69 -6.90
N GLN A 422 2.23 13.82 -7.75
CA GLN A 422 3.47 13.07 -7.50
C GLN A 422 4.74 13.89 -7.78
N SER A 423 4.67 14.86 -8.69
CA SER A 423 5.81 15.71 -9.00
C SER A 423 6.31 16.56 -7.80
N PRO A 424 5.47 17.21 -6.98
CA PRO A 424 5.88 17.83 -5.73
C PRO A 424 6.45 16.85 -4.70
N VAL A 425 5.94 15.61 -4.65
CA VAL A 425 6.45 14.58 -3.73
C VAL A 425 7.86 14.15 -4.14
N LEU A 426 8.12 13.94 -5.41
CA LEU A 426 9.45 13.64 -5.93
C LEU A 426 10.48 14.69 -5.49
N ASN A 427 10.13 15.98 -5.65
CA ASN A 427 11.01 17.07 -5.22
C ASN A 427 11.28 17.04 -3.71
N ALA A 428 10.25 16.78 -2.91
CA ALA A 428 10.39 16.67 -1.47
C ALA A 428 11.29 15.48 -1.06
N VAL A 429 11.20 14.36 -1.77
CA VAL A 429 12.08 13.19 -1.57
C VAL A 429 13.53 13.54 -1.89
N ILE A 430 13.79 14.21 -3.01
CA ILE A 430 15.15 14.61 -3.41
C ILE A 430 15.76 15.58 -2.36
N GLU A 431 15.03 16.62 -2.00
CA GLU A 431 15.50 17.59 -0.99
C GLU A 431 15.72 16.96 0.39
N MET A 432 14.88 16.01 0.77
CA MET A 432 15.03 15.29 2.02
C MET A 432 16.28 14.42 2.01
N ALA A 433 16.53 13.67 0.94
CA ALA A 433 17.72 12.83 0.80
C ALA A 433 19.00 13.70 0.86
N GLU A 434 19.02 14.84 0.18
CA GLU A 434 20.11 15.80 0.22
C GLU A 434 20.37 16.29 1.65
N LYS A 435 19.31 16.73 2.37
CA LYS A 435 19.44 17.21 3.75
C LYS A 435 19.91 16.13 4.73
N LEU A 436 19.59 14.86 4.45
CA LEU A 436 20.04 13.71 5.24
C LEU A 436 21.41 13.18 4.78
N GLY A 437 22.01 13.75 3.75
CA GLY A 437 23.28 13.31 3.18
C GLY A 437 23.21 11.92 2.55
N LYS A 438 22.02 11.50 2.06
CA LYS A 438 21.82 10.20 1.42
C LYS A 438 21.99 10.31 -0.08
N LYS A 439 22.62 9.31 -0.69
CA LYS A 439 22.75 9.22 -2.15
C LYS A 439 21.41 8.78 -2.75
N LEU A 440 21.14 9.24 -3.98
CA LEU A 440 19.93 8.88 -4.72
C LEU A 440 20.26 8.08 -5.96
N ILE A 441 19.41 7.10 -6.26
CA ILE A 441 19.34 6.42 -7.54
C ILE A 441 17.90 6.57 -8.04
N ALA A 442 17.73 6.98 -9.30
CA ALA A 442 16.41 7.09 -9.91
C ALA A 442 16.14 5.86 -10.78
N GLU A 443 14.98 5.24 -10.53
CA GLU A 443 14.51 4.07 -11.27
C GLU A 443 13.49 4.42 -12.34
N GLY A 444 13.34 3.53 -13.34
CA GLY A 444 12.34 3.69 -14.38
C GLY A 444 12.53 4.96 -15.22
N VAL A 445 13.77 5.40 -15.42
CA VAL A 445 14.05 6.52 -16.33
C VAL A 445 13.85 6.05 -17.76
N GLU A 446 12.79 6.51 -18.41
CA GLU A 446 12.39 6.06 -19.75
C GLU A 446 12.56 7.13 -20.82
N THR A 447 12.67 8.41 -20.43
CA THR A 447 12.75 9.53 -21.37
C THR A 447 13.92 10.46 -21.07
N GLU A 448 14.38 11.17 -22.11
CA GLU A 448 15.41 12.21 -21.97
C GLU A 448 14.98 13.34 -21.04
N LEU A 449 13.68 13.69 -21.05
CA LEU A 449 13.10 14.71 -20.17
C LEU A 449 13.30 14.32 -18.69
N GLN A 450 13.00 13.07 -18.35
CA GLN A 450 13.17 12.54 -17.00
C GLN A 450 14.65 12.57 -16.59
N ALA A 451 15.53 12.07 -17.47
CA ALA A 451 16.96 12.05 -17.21
C ALA A 451 17.53 13.45 -16.97
N LYS A 452 17.16 14.43 -17.79
CA LYS A 452 17.58 15.83 -17.63
C LYS A 452 17.04 16.44 -16.33
N TYR A 453 15.76 16.20 -16.02
CA TYR A 453 15.14 16.71 -14.82
C TYR A 453 15.85 16.21 -13.56
N LEU A 454 16.06 14.92 -13.45
CA LEU A 454 16.72 14.26 -12.32
C LEU A 454 18.18 14.74 -12.16
N LYS A 455 18.93 14.82 -13.28
CA LYS A 455 20.29 15.31 -13.31
C LYS A 455 20.41 16.74 -12.76
N VAL A 456 19.53 17.67 -13.21
CA VAL A 456 19.51 19.07 -12.73
C VAL A 456 19.18 19.14 -11.24
N ARG A 457 18.42 18.18 -10.71
CA ARG A 457 18.07 18.06 -9.28
C ARG A 457 19.12 17.33 -8.45
N GLY A 458 20.29 17.00 -9.02
CA GLY A 458 21.40 16.40 -8.29
C GLY A 458 21.33 14.87 -8.15
N VAL A 459 20.36 14.21 -8.78
CA VAL A 459 20.35 12.75 -8.85
C VAL A 459 21.36 12.32 -9.91
N SER A 460 22.47 11.74 -9.46
CA SER A 460 23.62 11.46 -10.34
C SER A 460 23.63 10.03 -10.92
N VAL A 461 22.88 9.12 -10.34
CA VAL A 461 22.81 7.71 -10.81
C VAL A 461 21.40 7.40 -11.25
N HIS A 462 21.27 6.93 -12.47
CA HIS A 462 20.00 6.58 -13.10
C HIS A 462 19.96 5.12 -13.53
N GLN A 463 18.77 4.56 -13.54
CA GLN A 463 18.45 3.23 -14.02
C GLN A 463 17.13 3.28 -14.80
N GLY A 464 17.06 2.69 -15.98
CA GLY A 464 15.82 2.66 -16.77
C GLY A 464 16.03 2.45 -18.27
N TRP A 465 14.93 2.30 -18.96
CA TRP A 465 14.92 1.93 -20.38
C TRP A 465 15.40 3.03 -21.33
N TYR A 466 15.46 4.25 -20.85
CA TYR A 466 16.12 5.33 -21.60
C TYR A 466 17.61 5.02 -21.85
N TYR A 467 18.26 4.35 -20.91
CA TYR A 467 19.64 3.93 -21.01
C TYR A 467 19.73 2.48 -21.48
N PHE A 468 19.31 1.56 -20.62
CA PHE A 468 19.40 0.13 -20.87
C PHE A 468 18.26 -0.65 -20.21
N LYS A 469 17.85 -1.73 -20.84
CA LYS A 469 17.10 -2.81 -20.17
C LYS A 469 18.09 -3.70 -19.41
N ALA A 470 17.57 -4.57 -18.55
CA ALA A 470 18.38 -5.61 -17.94
C ALA A 470 19.01 -6.53 -19.04
N LEU A 471 20.30 -6.74 -18.97
CA LEU A 471 21.09 -7.41 -19.99
C LEU A 471 21.65 -8.74 -19.48
N ARG A 472 21.76 -9.74 -20.32
CA ARG A 472 22.57 -10.94 -20.05
C ARG A 472 24.05 -10.57 -20.03
N ILE A 473 24.85 -11.37 -19.33
CA ILE A 473 26.25 -11.03 -19.04
C ILE A 473 27.07 -10.68 -20.30
N ASP A 474 26.88 -11.42 -21.41
CA ASP A 474 27.64 -11.15 -22.63
C ASP A 474 27.27 -9.79 -23.26
N ALA A 475 25.97 -9.47 -23.31
CA ALA A 475 25.48 -8.17 -23.77
C ALA A 475 25.94 -7.06 -22.85
N PHE A 476 25.94 -7.31 -21.52
CA PHE A 476 26.40 -6.36 -20.52
C PHE A 476 27.90 -6.03 -20.69
N LYS A 477 28.75 -7.05 -20.86
CA LYS A 477 30.17 -6.87 -21.13
C LYS A 477 30.44 -6.07 -22.41
N ASN A 478 29.68 -6.33 -23.47
CA ASN A 478 29.79 -5.58 -24.71
C ASN A 478 29.44 -4.10 -24.53
N GLN A 479 28.44 -3.78 -23.73
CA GLN A 479 28.08 -2.36 -23.44
C GLN A 479 29.15 -1.65 -22.61
N LEU A 480 29.78 -2.32 -21.65
CA LEU A 480 30.89 -1.76 -20.90
C LEU A 480 32.09 -1.44 -21.78
N ALA A 481 32.43 -2.33 -22.72
CA ALA A 481 33.55 -2.15 -23.64
C ALA A 481 33.31 -1.04 -24.69
N LEU A 482 32.05 -0.67 -24.95
CA LEU A 482 31.70 0.46 -25.83
C LEU A 482 31.74 1.82 -25.14
N GLY A 483 31.70 1.83 -23.79
CA GLY A 483 31.73 3.05 -22.97
C GLY A 483 33.14 3.47 -22.53
N GLU A 484 34.14 2.64 -22.76
CA GLU A 484 35.57 2.95 -22.64
C GLU A 484 36.11 3.57 -23.96
#